data_f48b30c16fc63305e7a3a47d42bc098f
#
_entry.id   f48b30c16fc63305e7a3a47d42bc098f
#
_cell.length_a   1.000
_cell.length_b   1.000
_cell.length_c   1.000
_cell.angle_alpha   90.00
_cell.angle_beta   90.00
_cell.angle_gamma   90.00
#
_symmetry.space_group_name_H-M   'P 1'
#
loop_
_entity.id
_entity.type
_entity.pdbx_description
1 polymer ?
#
loop_
_entity_poly.entity_id
_entity_poly.type
_entity_poly.pdbx_seq_one_letter_code
_entity_poly.pdbx_strand_id
1 'polypeptide(L)'
;MSSLAKEEFILRVNQETRYQMDSIIQDLRESSRQFNIGVKTDKKSPLRNVLNVATDPSSSLEVIKSFIRYQAGRSERDGIWENSKGKSSFAEVTIDRLDQLNTDAIQILERVEVSLPDNNPLTSYFQTPEYQRDIEDLHLKLVQLYLGYLVREHTALVSQARK
;
A
#
# COMPACT_ATOMS: atom_id res chain seq x y z
N MET A 1 -0.52 22.64 -16.55
CA MET A 1 -1.58 22.72 -15.52
C MET A 1 -1.36 23.98 -14.67
N SER A 2 -2.38 24.80 -14.49
CA SER A 2 -2.28 25.99 -13.64
C SER A 2 -2.12 25.60 -12.16
N SER A 3 -1.64 26.51 -11.33
CA SER A 3 -1.48 26.29 -9.89
C SER A 3 -2.81 25.90 -9.22
N LEU A 4 -3.91 26.62 -9.55
CA LEU A 4 -5.25 26.34 -9.04
C LEU A 4 -5.77 24.97 -9.48
N ALA A 5 -5.56 24.60 -10.74
CA ALA A 5 -5.94 23.28 -11.25
C ALA A 5 -5.18 22.16 -10.56
N LYS A 6 -3.90 22.37 -10.26
CA LYS A 6 -3.07 21.42 -9.53
C LYS A 6 -3.56 21.25 -8.08
N GLU A 7 -3.90 22.31 -7.40
CA GLU A 7 -4.47 22.27 -6.04
C GLU A 7 -5.81 21.53 -6.02
N GLU A 8 -6.69 21.83 -6.97
CA GLU A 8 -7.96 21.11 -7.13
C GLU A 8 -7.74 19.61 -7.36
N PHE A 9 -6.83 19.25 -8.24
CA PHE A 9 -6.48 17.86 -8.52
C PHE A 9 -6.02 17.13 -7.26
N ILE A 10 -5.07 17.71 -6.53
CA ILE A 10 -4.54 17.13 -5.28
C ILE A 10 -5.67 16.93 -4.26
N LEU A 11 -6.55 17.91 -4.10
CA LEU A 11 -7.67 17.82 -3.17
C LEU A 11 -8.61 16.68 -3.53
N ARG A 12 -8.97 16.54 -4.81
CA ARG A 12 -9.85 15.47 -5.29
C ARG A 12 -9.20 14.10 -5.14
N VAL A 13 -7.92 13.97 -5.46
CA VAL A 13 -7.16 12.73 -5.26
C VAL A 13 -7.14 12.33 -3.79
N ASN A 14 -6.92 13.28 -2.89
CA ASN A 14 -6.93 13.00 -1.45
C ASN A 14 -8.30 12.55 -0.95
N GLN A 15 -9.39 13.13 -1.45
CA GLN A 15 -10.74 12.72 -1.10
C GLN A 15 -11.04 11.29 -1.57
N GLU A 16 -10.69 10.97 -2.81
CA GLU A 16 -10.91 9.63 -3.37
C GLU A 16 -9.98 8.58 -2.73
N THR A 17 -8.77 8.97 -2.37
CA THR A 17 -7.85 8.10 -1.62
C THR A 17 -8.44 7.73 -0.26
N ARG A 18 -9.00 8.70 0.45
CA ARG A 18 -9.68 8.46 1.74
C ARG A 18 -10.79 7.43 1.62
N TYR A 19 -11.60 7.56 0.58
CA TYR A 19 -12.67 6.61 0.29
C TYR A 19 -12.14 5.21 -0.01
N GLN A 20 -11.08 5.11 -0.81
CA GLN A 20 -10.47 3.84 -1.18
C GLN A 20 -9.78 3.14 0.00
N MET A 21 -9.25 3.90 0.95
CA MET A 21 -8.50 3.34 2.09
C MET A 21 -9.32 2.45 2.99
N ASP A 22 -10.62 2.68 3.13
CA ASP A 22 -11.49 1.84 3.96
C ASP A 22 -11.46 0.38 3.49
N SER A 23 -11.59 0.17 2.19
CA SER A 23 -11.53 -1.16 1.57
C SER A 23 -10.13 -1.77 1.69
N ILE A 24 -9.09 -0.98 1.46
CA ILE A 24 -7.70 -1.42 1.57
C ILE A 24 -7.37 -1.88 2.99
N ILE A 25 -7.82 -1.14 4.00
CA ILE A 25 -7.58 -1.49 5.41
C ILE A 25 -8.35 -2.75 5.81
N GLN A 26 -9.58 -2.94 5.32
CA GLN A 26 -10.35 -4.16 5.57
C GLN A 26 -9.64 -5.39 5.01
N ASP A 27 -9.16 -5.33 3.78
CA ASP A 27 -8.38 -6.40 3.16
C ASP A 27 -7.10 -6.72 3.95
N LEU A 28 -6.42 -5.69 4.38
CA LEU A 28 -5.19 -5.80 5.18
C LEU A 28 -5.46 -6.51 6.52
N ARG A 29 -6.54 -6.14 7.20
CA ARG A 29 -6.94 -6.76 8.47
C ARG A 29 -7.28 -8.23 8.29
N GLU A 30 -8.03 -8.54 7.24
CA GLU A 30 -8.40 -9.92 6.95
C GLU A 30 -7.17 -10.78 6.64
N SER A 31 -6.28 -10.32 5.77
CA SER A 31 -5.03 -10.99 5.45
C SER A 31 -4.17 -11.21 6.69
N SER A 32 -4.05 -10.19 7.54
CA SER A 32 -3.28 -10.27 8.79
C SER A 32 -3.80 -11.34 9.73
N ARG A 33 -5.12 -11.47 9.84
CA ARG A 33 -5.75 -12.52 10.65
C ARG A 33 -5.57 -13.90 10.04
N GLN A 34 -5.76 -14.02 8.73
CA GLN A 34 -5.62 -15.30 8.02
C GLN A 34 -4.22 -15.90 8.18
N PHE A 35 -3.20 -15.06 8.20
CA PHE A 35 -1.81 -15.48 8.36
C PHE A 35 -1.31 -15.47 9.80
N ASN A 36 -2.18 -15.16 10.77
CA ASN A 36 -1.87 -15.17 12.21
C ASN A 36 -0.60 -14.40 12.57
N ILE A 37 -0.39 -13.24 11.98
CA ILE A 37 0.83 -12.48 12.18
C ILE A 37 0.99 -11.93 13.61
N GLY A 38 -0.10 -11.86 14.38
CA GLY A 38 -0.08 -11.41 15.78
C GLY A 38 0.42 -12.44 16.78
N VAL A 39 0.51 -13.70 16.38
CA VAL A 39 0.94 -14.79 17.28
C VAL A 39 2.45 -14.83 17.44
N LYS A 40 3.18 -14.42 16.41
CA LYS A 40 4.65 -14.41 16.43
C LYS A 40 5.18 -13.04 16.79
N THR A 41 5.94 -12.98 17.86
CA THR A 41 6.61 -11.76 18.31
C THR A 41 8.10 -11.88 18.00
N ASP A 42 8.51 -11.35 16.86
CA ASP A 42 9.92 -11.18 16.57
C ASP A 42 10.49 -10.06 17.45
N LYS A 43 11.71 -10.26 17.96
CA LYS A 43 12.39 -9.25 18.79
C LYS A 43 12.60 -7.91 18.06
N LYS A 44 12.62 -7.95 16.72
CA LYS A 44 12.68 -6.78 15.85
C LYS A 44 11.51 -6.87 14.89
N SER A 45 10.72 -5.81 14.77
CA SER A 45 9.58 -5.80 13.87
C SER A 45 10.03 -5.87 12.41
N PRO A 46 9.89 -6.99 11.71
CA PRO A 46 10.25 -7.09 10.30
C PRO A 46 9.37 -6.20 9.43
N LEU A 47 8.13 -5.94 9.86
CA LEU A 47 7.21 -5.05 9.16
C LEU A 47 7.66 -3.59 9.23
N ARG A 48 8.19 -3.17 10.39
CA ARG A 48 8.75 -1.81 10.53
C ARG A 48 9.97 -1.62 9.66
N ASN A 49 10.81 -2.63 9.50
CA ASN A 49 11.97 -2.58 8.62
C ASN A 49 11.55 -2.35 7.16
N VAL A 50 10.52 -3.05 6.70
CA VAL A 50 9.95 -2.85 5.36
C VAL A 50 9.36 -1.44 5.23
N LEU A 51 8.65 -0.96 6.23
CA LEU A 51 8.09 0.40 6.23
C LEU A 51 9.21 1.44 6.11
N ASN A 52 10.32 1.27 6.83
CA ASN A 52 11.46 2.18 6.74
C ASN A 52 12.05 2.21 5.34
N VAL A 53 12.17 1.05 4.68
CA VAL A 53 12.60 0.99 3.27
C VAL A 53 11.59 1.70 2.36
N ALA A 54 10.29 1.46 2.56
CA ALA A 54 9.24 2.02 1.74
C ALA A 54 9.16 3.55 1.82
N THR A 55 9.50 4.12 2.97
CA THR A 55 9.44 5.56 3.21
C THR A 55 10.75 6.29 2.90
N ASP A 56 11.79 5.57 2.50
CA ASP A 56 13.01 6.19 2.01
C ASP A 56 12.73 6.91 0.67
N PRO A 57 13.17 8.17 0.51
CA PRO A 57 12.88 8.94 -0.71
C PRO A 57 13.43 8.32 -2.00
N SER A 58 14.47 7.50 -1.90
CA SER A 58 15.06 6.81 -3.06
C SER A 58 14.42 5.46 -3.37
N SER A 59 13.42 5.04 -2.61
CA SER A 59 12.81 3.74 -2.76
C SER A 59 11.84 3.69 -3.94
N SER A 60 11.69 2.48 -4.49
CA SER A 60 10.71 2.18 -5.53
C SER A 60 9.93 0.93 -5.15
N LEU A 61 8.85 0.65 -5.87
CA LEU A 61 8.08 -0.58 -5.64
C LEU A 61 8.97 -1.83 -5.74
N GLU A 62 9.84 -1.91 -6.73
CA GLU A 62 10.73 -3.07 -6.92
C GLU A 62 11.75 -3.19 -5.79
N VAL A 63 12.27 -2.07 -5.27
CA VAL A 63 13.16 -2.07 -4.10
C VAL A 63 12.43 -2.63 -2.87
N ILE A 64 11.19 -2.19 -2.65
CA ILE A 64 10.38 -2.64 -1.52
C ILE A 64 10.09 -4.15 -1.63
N LYS A 65 9.65 -4.61 -2.80
CA LYS A 65 9.37 -6.03 -3.05
C LYS A 65 10.61 -6.89 -2.88
N SER A 66 11.75 -6.43 -3.39
CA SER A 66 13.05 -7.10 -3.24
C SER A 66 13.44 -7.21 -1.76
N PHE A 67 13.20 -6.17 -0.97
CA PHE A 67 13.49 -6.19 0.46
C PHE A 67 12.61 -7.20 1.20
N ILE A 68 11.32 -7.30 0.88
CA ILE A 68 10.43 -8.30 1.46
C ILE A 68 10.92 -9.72 1.12
N ARG A 69 11.28 -9.98 -0.13
CA ARG A 69 11.84 -11.28 -0.54
C ARG A 69 13.12 -11.61 0.22
N TYR A 70 13.99 -10.62 0.39
CA TYR A 70 15.23 -10.77 1.16
C TYR A 70 14.93 -11.12 2.62
N GLN A 71 14.01 -10.41 3.26
CA GLN A 71 13.62 -10.70 4.64
C GLN A 71 13.00 -12.09 4.79
N ALA A 72 12.16 -12.50 3.85
CA ALA A 72 11.53 -13.82 3.85
C ALA A 72 12.57 -14.94 3.69
N GLY A 73 13.52 -14.79 2.76
CA GLY A 73 14.57 -15.78 2.51
C GLY A 73 15.58 -15.89 3.64
N ARG A 74 15.75 -14.84 4.42
CA ARG A 74 16.69 -14.75 5.53
C ARG A 74 16.05 -15.09 6.88
N SER A 75 14.72 -15.04 6.98
CA SER A 75 14.03 -15.25 8.24
C SER A 75 14.22 -16.71 8.70
N GLU A 76 14.50 -16.86 9.98
CA GLU A 76 14.48 -18.16 10.62
C GLU A 76 13.05 -18.71 10.59
N ARG A 77 12.91 -20.01 10.85
CA ARG A 77 11.63 -20.75 10.74
C ARG A 77 10.41 -20.09 11.40
N ASP A 78 10.63 -19.12 12.26
CA ASP A 78 9.60 -18.45 13.04
C ASP A 78 9.27 -17.01 12.58
N GLY A 79 9.80 -16.57 11.43
CA GLY A 79 9.55 -15.24 10.89
C GLY A 79 8.13 -15.06 10.37
N ILE A 80 7.59 -13.85 10.55
CA ILE A 80 6.24 -13.47 10.09
C ILE A 80 6.07 -13.73 8.58
N TRP A 81 7.09 -13.41 7.80
CA TRP A 81 7.05 -13.52 6.35
C TRP A 81 6.84 -14.95 5.83
N GLU A 82 7.23 -15.94 6.62
CA GLU A 82 7.09 -17.36 6.26
C GLU A 82 5.77 -17.97 6.73
N ASN A 83 4.96 -17.24 7.50
CA ASN A 83 3.64 -17.71 7.85
C ASN A 83 2.88 -18.06 6.58
N SER A 84 2.31 -19.26 6.55
CA SER A 84 1.65 -19.76 5.36
C SER A 84 0.19 -20.12 5.63
N LYS A 85 -0.62 -19.92 4.59
CA LYS A 85 -1.98 -20.42 4.52
C LYS A 85 -2.09 -21.20 3.21
N GLY A 86 -2.22 -22.51 3.31
CA GLY A 86 -2.14 -23.36 2.13
C GLY A 86 -0.72 -23.35 1.55
N LYS A 87 -0.59 -23.01 0.28
CA LYS A 87 0.71 -22.97 -0.44
C LYS A 87 1.36 -21.59 -0.46
N SER A 88 0.64 -20.55 -0.02
CA SER A 88 1.12 -19.17 -0.10
C SER A 88 1.70 -18.70 1.23
N SER A 89 2.85 -18.04 1.20
CA SER A 89 3.43 -17.35 2.36
C SER A 89 2.86 -15.95 2.52
N PHE A 90 2.97 -15.40 3.73
CA PHE A 90 2.58 -14.01 3.99
C PHE A 90 3.39 -13.03 3.13
N ALA A 91 4.67 -13.32 2.90
CA ALA A 91 5.51 -12.52 2.01
C ALA A 91 4.96 -12.48 0.58
N GLU A 92 4.63 -13.63 0.01
CA GLU A 92 4.07 -13.72 -1.34
C GLU A 92 2.77 -12.96 -1.47
N VAL A 93 1.85 -13.17 -0.53
CA VAL A 93 0.54 -12.49 -0.53
C VAL A 93 0.70 -10.98 -0.36
N THR A 94 1.63 -10.55 0.49
CA THR A 94 1.91 -9.12 0.68
C THR A 94 2.47 -8.51 -0.60
N ILE A 95 3.46 -9.15 -1.24
CA ILE A 95 4.02 -8.66 -2.51
C ILE A 95 2.95 -8.55 -3.58
N ASP A 96 2.10 -9.57 -3.73
CA ASP A 96 0.99 -9.56 -4.68
C ASP A 96 0.02 -8.42 -4.38
N ARG A 97 -0.27 -8.17 -3.11
CA ARG A 97 -1.16 -7.06 -2.72
C ARG A 97 -0.54 -5.70 -3.03
N LEU A 98 0.77 -5.54 -2.82
CA LEU A 98 1.45 -4.29 -3.18
C LEU A 98 1.35 -4.04 -4.70
N ASP A 99 1.48 -5.07 -5.52
CA ASP A 99 1.28 -4.94 -6.97
C ASP A 99 -0.17 -4.57 -7.31
N GLN A 100 -1.15 -5.18 -6.66
CA GLN A 100 -2.58 -4.91 -6.87
C GLN A 100 -3.01 -3.49 -6.48
N LEU A 101 -2.28 -2.82 -5.61
CA LEU A 101 -2.55 -1.42 -5.26
C LEU A 101 -2.44 -0.48 -6.47
N ASN A 102 -1.80 -0.90 -7.55
CA ASN A 102 -1.84 -0.18 -8.82
C ASN A 102 -3.28 -0.04 -9.35
N THR A 103 -4.07 -1.09 -9.22
CA THR A 103 -5.51 -1.04 -9.59
C THR A 103 -6.27 -0.04 -8.73
N ASP A 104 -5.99 0.00 -7.43
CA ASP A 104 -6.59 0.99 -6.53
C ASP A 104 -6.20 2.42 -6.93
N ALA A 105 -4.94 2.65 -7.29
CA ALA A 105 -4.46 3.96 -7.76
C ALA A 105 -5.19 4.40 -9.04
N ILE A 106 -5.34 3.51 -10.00
CA ILE A 106 -6.05 3.78 -11.26
C ILE A 106 -7.52 4.10 -10.96
N GLN A 107 -8.18 3.33 -10.11
CA GLN A 107 -9.59 3.55 -9.74
C GLN A 107 -9.79 4.91 -9.06
N ILE A 108 -8.88 5.32 -8.19
CA ILE A 108 -8.91 6.64 -7.56
C ILE A 108 -8.89 7.74 -8.63
N LEU A 109 -7.94 7.67 -9.55
CA LEU A 109 -7.78 8.69 -10.59
C LEU A 109 -8.92 8.67 -11.61
N GLU A 110 -9.47 7.50 -11.94
CA GLU A 110 -10.66 7.39 -12.78
C GLU A 110 -11.88 8.06 -12.14
N ARG A 111 -12.08 7.89 -10.83
CA ARG A 111 -13.17 8.57 -10.13
C ARG A 111 -12.99 10.07 -10.09
N VAL A 112 -11.74 10.55 -9.96
CA VAL A 112 -11.45 11.98 -10.08
C VAL A 112 -11.85 12.49 -11.47
N GLU A 113 -11.45 11.80 -12.53
CA GLU A 113 -11.80 12.16 -13.91
C GLU A 113 -13.31 12.22 -14.12
N VAL A 114 -14.04 11.19 -13.73
CA VAL A 114 -15.49 11.10 -13.87
C VAL A 114 -16.22 12.21 -13.07
N SER A 115 -15.65 12.65 -11.96
CA SER A 115 -16.24 13.69 -11.13
C SER A 115 -16.10 15.10 -11.69
N LEU A 116 -15.27 15.28 -12.72
CA LEU A 116 -15.03 16.60 -13.31
C LEU A 116 -16.16 17.01 -14.27
N PRO A 117 -16.58 18.29 -14.26
CA PRO A 117 -17.47 18.82 -15.28
C PRO A 117 -16.84 18.75 -16.68
N ASP A 118 -17.66 18.65 -17.72
CA ASP A 118 -17.22 18.48 -19.11
C ASP A 118 -16.23 19.55 -19.59
N ASN A 119 -16.30 20.75 -19.05
CA ASN A 119 -15.45 21.88 -19.42
C ASN A 119 -14.34 22.19 -18.41
N ASN A 120 -14.02 21.25 -17.52
CA ASN A 120 -13.00 21.47 -16.52
C ASN A 120 -11.60 21.50 -17.17
N PRO A 121 -10.71 22.45 -16.81
CA PRO A 121 -9.35 22.52 -17.35
C PRO A 121 -8.51 21.27 -17.13
N LEU A 122 -8.85 20.44 -16.12
CA LEU A 122 -8.17 19.19 -15.83
C LEU A 122 -8.49 18.07 -16.83
N THR A 123 -9.55 18.19 -17.62
CA THR A 123 -9.99 17.09 -18.50
C THR A 123 -8.90 16.68 -19.50
N SER A 124 -8.14 17.63 -20.04
CA SER A 124 -7.05 17.34 -20.98
C SER A 124 -5.83 16.70 -20.32
N TYR A 125 -5.64 16.89 -19.02
CA TYR A 125 -4.52 16.33 -18.26
C TYR A 125 -4.51 14.81 -18.29
N PHE A 126 -5.67 14.16 -18.23
CA PHE A 126 -5.78 12.69 -18.23
C PHE A 126 -5.30 12.02 -19.51
N GLN A 127 -5.02 12.79 -20.55
CA GLN A 127 -4.47 12.28 -21.82
C GLN A 127 -2.98 12.58 -21.98
N THR A 128 -2.35 13.14 -20.95
CA THR A 128 -0.93 13.51 -20.99
C THR A 128 -0.05 12.39 -20.41
N PRO A 129 1.26 12.35 -20.77
CA PRO A 129 2.21 11.42 -20.15
C PRO A 129 2.37 11.67 -18.64
N GLU A 130 2.11 12.87 -18.15
CA GLU A 130 2.15 13.22 -16.71
C GLU A 130 1.13 12.42 -15.90
N TYR A 131 0.00 12.08 -16.50
CA TYR A 131 -1.02 11.24 -15.86
C TYR A 131 -0.46 9.87 -15.49
N GLN A 132 0.33 9.26 -16.36
CA GLN A 132 0.96 7.97 -16.08
C GLN A 132 1.93 8.06 -14.88
N ARG A 133 2.69 9.13 -14.78
CA ARG A 133 3.58 9.37 -13.63
C ARG A 133 2.78 9.52 -12.34
N ASP A 134 1.66 10.22 -12.38
CA ASP A 134 0.81 10.39 -11.20
C ASP A 134 0.19 9.06 -10.75
N ILE A 135 -0.13 8.15 -11.68
CA ILE A 135 -0.54 6.79 -11.32
C ILE A 135 0.59 6.08 -10.55
N GLU A 136 1.82 6.15 -11.04
CA GLU A 136 2.97 5.52 -10.40
C GLU A 136 3.26 6.11 -9.02
N ASP A 137 3.20 7.44 -8.90
CA ASP A 137 3.40 8.14 -7.64
C ASP A 137 2.30 7.81 -6.62
N LEU A 138 1.06 7.76 -7.06
CA LEU A 138 -0.07 7.38 -6.21
C LEU A 138 0.04 5.90 -5.79
N HIS A 139 0.44 5.02 -6.70
CA HIS A 139 0.68 3.62 -6.39
C HIS A 139 1.72 3.48 -5.27
N LEU A 140 2.85 4.15 -5.39
CA LEU A 140 3.88 4.13 -4.35
C LEU A 140 3.37 4.69 -3.02
N LYS A 141 2.59 5.77 -3.06
CA LYS A 141 1.96 6.33 -1.87
C LYS A 141 1.02 5.32 -1.19
N LEU A 142 0.21 4.62 -1.96
CA LEU A 142 -0.68 3.58 -1.42
C LEU A 142 0.12 2.42 -0.80
N VAL A 143 1.24 2.03 -1.41
CA VAL A 143 2.16 1.02 -0.85
C VAL A 143 2.68 1.48 0.51
N GLN A 144 3.13 2.72 0.63
CA GLN A 144 3.63 3.28 1.89
C GLN A 144 2.52 3.31 2.96
N LEU A 145 1.32 3.72 2.59
CA LEU A 145 0.16 3.72 3.50
C LEU A 145 -0.21 2.30 3.94
N TYR A 146 -0.27 1.36 2.99
CA TYR A 146 -0.55 -0.05 3.27
C TYR A 146 0.41 -0.61 4.31
N LEU A 147 1.71 -0.43 4.09
CA LEU A 147 2.74 -0.94 5.01
C LEU A 147 2.69 -0.25 6.37
N GLY A 148 2.38 1.04 6.42
CA GLY A 148 2.18 1.76 7.67
C GLY A 148 1.00 1.22 8.48
N TYR A 149 -0.13 0.96 7.83
CA TYR A 149 -1.29 0.37 8.49
C TYR A 149 -1.06 -1.10 8.85
N LEU A 150 -0.27 -1.83 8.07
CA LEU A 150 0.11 -3.20 8.39
C LEU A 150 0.92 -3.27 9.69
N VAL A 151 1.84 -2.36 9.90
CA VAL A 151 2.58 -2.23 11.18
C VAL A 151 1.64 -2.01 12.35
N ARG A 152 0.66 -1.12 12.19
CA ARG A 152 -0.34 -0.82 13.22
C ARG A 152 -1.22 -2.03 13.52
N GLU A 153 -1.68 -2.73 12.50
CA GLU A 153 -2.51 -3.93 12.66
C GLU A 153 -1.74 -5.04 13.36
N HIS A 154 -0.49 -5.25 12.99
CA HIS A 154 0.38 -6.21 13.68
C HIS A 154 0.49 -5.88 15.18
N THR A 155 0.74 -4.62 15.52
CA THR A 155 0.82 -4.18 16.91
C THR A 155 -0.48 -4.44 17.66
N ALA A 156 -1.62 -4.16 17.03
CA ALA A 156 -2.94 -4.42 17.63
C ALA A 156 -3.18 -5.92 17.85
N LEU A 157 -2.86 -6.76 16.89
CA LEU A 157 -3.03 -8.21 16.98
C LEU A 157 -2.11 -8.84 18.03
N VAL A 158 -0.87 -8.38 18.15
CA VAL A 158 0.07 -8.82 19.21
C VAL A 158 -0.48 -8.44 20.58
N SER A 159 -1.01 -7.24 20.75
CA SER A 159 -1.63 -6.80 22.00
C SER A 159 -2.84 -7.67 22.37
N GLN A 160 -3.69 -8.01 21.41
CA GLN A 160 -4.84 -8.89 21.63
C GLN A 160 -4.43 -10.32 22.03
N ALA A 161 -3.38 -10.85 21.41
CA ALA A 161 -2.88 -12.20 21.72
C ALA A 161 -2.29 -12.31 23.12
N ARG A 162 -1.85 -11.21 23.74
CA ARG A 162 -1.30 -11.18 25.11
C ARG A 162 -2.35 -11.10 26.21
N LYS A 163 -3.60 -10.81 25.86
CA LYS A 163 -4.74 -10.80 26.79
C LYS A 163 -5.34 -12.19 26.92
#